data_0675ea729535d5a70b226519f3430af4
#
_entry.id   0675ea729535d5a70b226519f3430af4
#
_cell.length_a   1.000
_cell.length_b   1.000
_cell.length_c   1.000
_cell.angle_alpha   90.00
_cell.angle_beta   90.00
_cell.angle_gamma   90.00
#
_symmetry.space_group_name_H-M   'P 1'
#
loop_
_entity.id
_entity.type
_entity.pdbx_description
1 polymer ?
#
loop_
_entity_poly.entity_id
_entity_poly.type
_entity_poly.pdbx_seq_one_letter_code
_entity_poly.pdbx_strand_id
1 'polypeptide(L)'
;MSIANNNKDVSWAGRYVAVIVVSLILAAAIGSMDLFEKTFVIQGKLSASHLVRFLGYSSALAALWMLGQHATLVLHKQGGRWAFMQHLILPVVTLVVVASVNSIALLVLKPMMNAAMHNIYNWVFIVGILACSAWVLMAVLGQSASLTQAFTSIAERIDAVGKTKECGACNTSNEVTAKFCKRCGKALPETAA
;
A
#
# COMPACT_ATOMS: atom_id res chain seq x y z
N MET A 1 26.15 15.13 -4.55
CA MET A 1 25.22 16.22 -4.94
C MET A 1 23.92 15.61 -5.47
N SER A 2 23.22 14.76 -4.69
CA SER A 2 22.06 13.96 -5.15
C SER A 2 20.86 13.95 -4.21
N ILE A 3 20.86 14.71 -3.13
CA ILE A 3 19.78 14.69 -2.10
C ILE A 3 18.62 15.64 -2.47
N ALA A 4 18.90 16.69 -3.24
CA ALA A 4 17.90 17.70 -3.58
C ALA A 4 16.89 17.28 -4.65
N ASN A 5 17.19 16.25 -5.46
CA ASN A 5 16.30 15.81 -6.55
C ASN A 5 15.21 14.85 -6.07
N ASN A 6 15.43 14.16 -4.96
CA ASN A 6 14.47 13.17 -4.43
C ASN A 6 13.21 13.81 -3.80
N ASN A 7 13.29 15.09 -3.37
CA ASN A 7 12.16 15.79 -2.75
C ASN A 7 11.09 16.25 -3.74
N LYS A 8 11.42 16.46 -5.01
CA LYS A 8 10.43 16.83 -6.05
C LYS A 8 9.61 15.63 -6.51
N ASP A 9 10.22 14.43 -6.50
CA ASP A 9 9.57 13.21 -6.99
C ASP A 9 8.53 12.64 -6.02
N VAL A 10 8.53 13.05 -4.75
CA VAL A 10 7.57 12.56 -3.73
C VAL A 10 6.50 13.60 -3.38
N SER A 11 6.66 14.86 -3.81
CA SER A 11 5.72 15.95 -3.48
C SER A 11 4.30 15.73 -4.01
N TRP A 12 4.14 15.00 -5.12
CA TRP A 12 2.82 14.63 -5.66
C TRP A 12 2.07 13.69 -4.70
N ALA A 13 2.75 12.69 -4.11
CA ALA A 13 2.13 11.76 -3.16
C ALA A 13 1.60 12.50 -1.93
N GLY A 14 2.35 13.49 -1.42
CA GLY A 14 1.94 14.34 -0.32
C GLY A 14 0.63 15.08 -0.58
N ARG A 15 0.38 15.52 -1.82
CA ARG A 15 -0.89 16.19 -2.19
C ARG A 15 -2.08 15.25 -2.09
N TYR A 16 -1.97 14.01 -2.61
CA TYR A 16 -3.06 13.03 -2.51
C TYR A 16 -3.32 12.61 -1.06
N VAL A 17 -2.26 12.39 -0.29
CA VAL A 17 -2.39 12.08 1.14
C VAL A 17 -3.06 13.23 1.90
N ALA A 18 -2.68 14.48 1.63
CA ALA A 18 -3.32 15.64 2.22
C ALA A 18 -4.82 15.72 1.87
N VAL A 19 -5.20 15.49 0.61
CA VAL A 19 -6.60 15.44 0.18
C VAL A 19 -7.37 14.35 0.92
N ILE A 20 -6.81 13.14 1.04
CA ILE A 20 -7.43 12.03 1.77
C ILE A 20 -7.67 12.43 3.23
N VAL A 21 -6.64 12.93 3.92
CA VAL A 21 -6.73 13.32 5.33
C VAL A 21 -7.75 14.43 5.54
N VAL A 22 -7.69 15.49 4.73
CA VAL A 22 -8.63 16.61 4.81
C VAL A 22 -10.07 16.15 4.55
N SER A 23 -10.30 15.29 3.55
CA SER A 23 -11.62 14.75 3.24
C SER A 23 -12.18 13.92 4.39
N LEU A 24 -11.34 13.10 5.05
CA LEU A 24 -11.75 12.30 6.21
C LEU A 24 -12.07 13.19 7.43
N ILE A 25 -11.24 14.20 7.70
CA ILE A 25 -11.48 15.15 8.79
C ILE A 25 -12.78 15.94 8.56
N LEU A 26 -12.99 16.44 7.34
CA LEU A 26 -14.22 17.16 7.00
C LEU A 26 -15.45 16.26 7.09
N ALA A 27 -15.39 15.02 6.61
CA ALA A 27 -16.48 14.06 6.74
C ALA A 27 -16.83 13.76 8.19
N ALA A 28 -15.83 13.62 9.05
CA ALA A 28 -16.02 13.40 10.48
C ALA A 28 -16.56 14.66 11.18
N ALA A 29 -15.93 15.81 10.97
CA ALA A 29 -16.30 17.07 11.64
C ALA A 29 -17.70 17.55 11.24
N ILE A 30 -17.98 17.66 9.94
CA ILE A 30 -19.28 18.17 9.44
C ILE A 30 -20.38 17.11 9.68
N GLY A 31 -20.05 15.81 9.49
CA GLY A 31 -21.00 14.73 9.72
C GLY A 31 -21.39 14.51 11.17
N SER A 32 -20.65 15.07 12.14
CA SER A 32 -20.99 15.02 13.58
C SER A 32 -21.72 16.26 14.11
N MET A 33 -21.97 17.27 13.25
CA MET A 33 -22.70 18.46 13.68
C MET A 33 -24.20 18.16 13.82
N ASP A 34 -24.79 18.55 14.94
CA ASP A 34 -26.22 18.38 15.28
C ASP A 34 -27.17 18.89 14.20
N LEU A 35 -26.75 19.93 13.46
CA LEU A 35 -27.52 20.51 12.37
C LEU A 35 -27.78 19.47 11.26
N PHE A 36 -26.75 18.73 10.87
CA PHE A 36 -26.84 17.72 9.80
C PHE A 36 -27.48 16.42 10.28
N GLU A 37 -27.40 16.12 11.58
CA GLU A 37 -27.99 14.91 12.15
C GLU A 37 -29.52 15.04 12.26
N LYS A 38 -30.02 16.24 12.59
CA LYS A 38 -31.45 16.55 12.70
C LYS A 38 -32.14 16.86 11.40
N THR A 39 -31.37 17.14 10.31
CA THR A 39 -31.92 17.46 8.99
C THR A 39 -32.09 16.18 8.17
N PHE A 40 -33.34 15.89 7.79
CA PHE A 40 -33.65 14.74 6.91
C PHE A 40 -33.77 15.20 5.45
N VAL A 41 -33.04 14.55 4.56
CA VAL A 41 -33.11 14.79 3.10
C VAL A 41 -34.27 14.03 2.47
N ILE A 42 -34.53 12.82 2.96
CA ILE A 42 -35.69 12.01 2.59
C ILE A 42 -36.49 11.75 3.86
N GLN A 43 -37.78 12.11 3.85
CA GLN A 43 -38.67 12.10 5.00
C GLN A 43 -38.46 10.85 5.90
N GLY A 44 -37.83 11.05 7.05
CA GLY A 44 -37.63 10.05 8.09
C GLY A 44 -36.66 8.89 7.77
N LYS A 45 -36.02 8.86 6.57
CA LYS A 45 -35.16 7.74 6.16
C LYS A 45 -33.68 8.05 6.03
N LEU A 46 -33.33 9.24 5.54
CA LEU A 46 -31.94 9.59 5.27
C LEU A 46 -31.59 10.95 5.87
N SER A 47 -30.68 11.00 6.84
CA SER A 47 -30.19 12.24 7.42
C SER A 47 -29.10 12.88 6.53
N ALA A 48 -29.00 14.20 6.56
CA ALA A 48 -27.97 14.94 5.82
C ALA A 48 -26.54 14.53 6.27
N SER A 49 -26.35 14.14 7.53
CA SER A 49 -25.06 13.67 8.04
C SER A 49 -24.53 12.43 7.31
N HIS A 50 -25.43 11.50 6.94
CA HIS A 50 -25.05 10.31 6.15
C HIS A 50 -24.57 10.68 4.75
N LEU A 51 -25.19 11.67 4.11
CA LEU A 51 -24.75 12.15 2.80
C LEU A 51 -23.40 12.86 2.87
N VAL A 52 -23.18 13.69 3.87
CA VAL A 52 -21.89 14.37 4.07
C VAL A 52 -20.77 13.35 4.29
N ARG A 53 -21.00 12.37 5.17
CA ARG A 53 -20.03 11.27 5.40
C ARG A 53 -19.79 10.45 4.14
N PHE A 54 -20.86 10.14 3.40
CA PHE A 54 -20.75 9.43 2.12
C PHE A 54 -19.87 10.19 1.11
N LEU A 55 -20.12 11.49 0.90
CA LEU A 55 -19.34 12.32 -0.02
C LEU A 55 -17.87 12.43 0.41
N GLY A 56 -17.61 12.66 1.70
CA GLY A 56 -16.25 12.77 2.21
C GLY A 56 -15.46 11.45 2.10
N TYR A 57 -16.07 10.33 2.46
CA TYR A 57 -15.40 9.03 2.32
C TYR A 57 -15.22 8.62 0.86
N SER A 58 -16.19 8.91 -0.01
CA SER A 58 -16.08 8.64 -1.44
C SER A 58 -14.97 9.47 -2.09
N SER A 59 -14.80 10.74 -1.70
CA SER A 59 -13.71 11.58 -2.20
C SER A 59 -12.34 11.08 -1.75
N ALA A 60 -12.22 10.61 -0.48
CA ALA A 60 -11.00 10.00 0.02
C ALA A 60 -10.64 8.71 -0.73
N LEU A 61 -11.63 7.86 -1.04
CA LEU A 61 -11.41 6.65 -1.84
C LEU A 61 -11.02 6.96 -3.29
N ALA A 62 -11.63 7.97 -3.91
CA ALA A 62 -11.27 8.41 -5.25
C ALA A 62 -9.81 8.91 -5.28
N ALA A 63 -9.40 9.70 -4.27
CA ALA A 63 -8.03 10.17 -4.14
C ALA A 63 -7.04 9.00 -3.90
N LEU A 64 -7.42 8.00 -3.10
CA LEU A 64 -6.63 6.78 -2.88
C LEU A 64 -6.46 5.98 -4.18
N TRP A 65 -7.52 5.83 -4.97
CA TRP A 65 -7.47 5.18 -6.27
C TRP A 65 -6.53 5.91 -7.24
N MET A 66 -6.65 7.25 -7.33
CA MET A 66 -5.76 8.07 -8.16
C MET A 66 -4.30 7.99 -7.69
N LEU A 67 -4.07 7.98 -6.38
CA LEU A 67 -2.75 7.76 -5.79
C LEU A 67 -2.16 6.43 -6.23
N GLY A 68 -2.94 5.36 -6.18
CA GLY A 68 -2.53 4.01 -6.64
C GLY A 68 -2.14 3.99 -8.12
N GLN A 69 -2.95 4.61 -8.99
CA GLN A 69 -2.65 4.70 -10.41
C GLN A 69 -1.38 5.53 -10.67
N HIS A 70 -1.22 6.68 -10.02
CA HIS A 70 -0.02 7.49 -10.14
C HIS A 70 1.23 6.77 -9.63
N ALA A 71 1.12 6.06 -8.52
CA ALA A 71 2.23 5.28 -7.97
C ALA A 71 2.72 4.21 -8.95
N THR A 72 1.80 3.48 -9.60
CA THR A 72 2.17 2.47 -10.60
C THR A 72 2.89 3.10 -11.80
N LEU A 73 2.42 4.26 -12.28
CA LEU A 73 3.05 4.97 -13.41
C LEU A 73 4.47 5.47 -13.07
N VAL A 74 4.67 5.97 -11.85
CA VAL A 74 5.99 6.45 -11.39
C VAL A 74 6.95 5.28 -11.23
N LEU A 75 6.52 4.18 -10.62
CA LEU A 75 7.33 2.98 -10.46
C LEU A 75 7.71 2.35 -11.82
N HIS A 76 6.78 2.38 -12.79
CA HIS A 76 7.07 1.91 -14.14
C HIS A 76 8.21 2.68 -14.81
N LYS A 77 8.28 3.99 -14.59
CA LYS A 77 9.36 4.84 -15.14
C LYS A 77 10.72 4.63 -14.46
N GLN A 78 10.73 4.27 -13.18
CA GLN A 78 11.97 4.08 -12.42
C GLN A 78 12.67 2.74 -12.73
N GLY A 79 11.94 1.72 -13.18
CA GLY A 79 12.50 0.40 -13.54
C GLY A 79 13.19 -0.32 -12.38
N GLY A 80 13.86 -1.44 -12.68
CA GLY A 80 14.73 -2.13 -11.72
C GLY A 80 14.00 -2.95 -10.65
N ARG A 81 14.55 -3.02 -9.42
CA ARG A 81 14.09 -3.90 -8.32
C ARG A 81 12.64 -3.65 -7.87
N TRP A 82 12.06 -2.50 -8.20
CA TRP A 82 10.71 -2.09 -7.84
C TRP A 82 9.64 -2.47 -8.88
N ALA A 83 10.06 -3.03 -10.02
CA ALA A 83 9.13 -3.48 -11.06
C ALA A 83 8.07 -4.47 -10.56
N PHE A 84 8.42 -5.28 -9.55
CA PHE A 84 7.48 -6.17 -8.87
C PHE A 84 6.33 -5.41 -8.18
N MET A 85 6.64 -4.32 -7.49
CA MET A 85 5.63 -3.58 -6.72
C MET A 85 4.58 -2.91 -7.62
N GLN A 86 4.93 -2.49 -8.82
CA GLN A 86 3.98 -1.85 -9.74
C GLN A 86 2.78 -2.75 -10.07
N HIS A 87 3.00 -4.07 -10.22
CA HIS A 87 1.93 -5.03 -10.53
C HIS A 87 1.08 -5.38 -9.31
N LEU A 88 1.59 -5.17 -8.11
CA LEU A 88 0.89 -5.50 -6.86
C LEU A 88 0.09 -4.32 -6.31
N ILE A 89 0.58 -3.09 -6.46
CA ILE A 89 -0.07 -1.89 -5.90
C ILE A 89 -1.50 -1.75 -6.41
N LEU A 90 -1.71 -1.86 -7.72
CA LEU A 90 -3.03 -1.63 -8.31
C LEU A 90 -4.08 -2.65 -7.85
N PRO A 91 -3.85 -3.98 -7.89
CA PRO A 91 -4.79 -4.96 -7.37
C PRO A 91 -5.08 -4.78 -5.88
N VAL A 92 -4.05 -4.49 -5.06
CA VAL A 92 -4.23 -4.28 -3.62
C VAL A 92 -5.07 -3.03 -3.33
N VAL A 93 -4.76 -1.91 -3.99
CA VAL A 93 -5.55 -0.66 -3.85
C VAL A 93 -6.99 -0.90 -4.30
N THR A 94 -7.20 -1.62 -5.40
CA THR A 94 -8.54 -1.98 -5.88
C THR A 94 -9.31 -2.79 -4.85
N LEU A 95 -8.69 -3.79 -4.25
CA LEU A 95 -9.31 -4.60 -3.21
C LEU A 95 -9.72 -3.75 -2.00
N VAL A 96 -8.84 -2.86 -1.52
CA VAL A 96 -9.13 -1.95 -0.42
C VAL A 96 -10.27 -1.00 -0.77
N VAL A 97 -10.27 -0.44 -1.98
CA VAL A 97 -11.35 0.45 -2.45
C VAL A 97 -12.68 -0.29 -2.52
N VAL A 98 -12.73 -1.48 -3.14
CA VAL A 98 -13.97 -2.28 -3.25
C VAL A 98 -14.51 -2.66 -1.87
N ALA A 99 -13.65 -3.12 -0.95
CA ALA A 99 -14.05 -3.44 0.41
C ALA A 99 -14.61 -2.23 1.16
N SER A 100 -13.99 -1.04 0.99
CA SER A 100 -14.42 0.19 1.63
C SER A 100 -15.71 0.75 1.03
N VAL A 101 -15.89 0.64 -0.30
CA VAL A 101 -17.11 1.08 -0.99
C VAL A 101 -18.33 0.38 -0.43
N ASN A 102 -18.24 -0.91 -0.07
CA ASN A 102 -19.36 -1.63 0.55
C ASN A 102 -19.88 -0.91 1.79
N SER A 103 -18.99 -0.59 2.74
CA SER A 103 -19.37 0.08 4.00
C SER A 103 -19.92 1.48 3.75
N ILE A 104 -19.32 2.22 2.82
CA ILE A 104 -19.72 3.60 2.51
C ILE A 104 -21.07 3.63 1.78
N ALA A 105 -21.27 2.73 0.81
CA ALA A 105 -22.53 2.64 0.09
C ALA A 105 -23.70 2.26 1.00
N LEU A 106 -23.48 1.36 1.97
CA LEU A 106 -24.50 0.99 2.95
C LEU A 106 -24.93 2.16 3.84
N LEU A 107 -24.10 3.20 4.02
CA LEU A 107 -24.51 4.41 4.76
C LEU A 107 -25.76 5.07 4.15
N VAL A 108 -25.84 5.08 2.82
CA VAL A 108 -26.92 5.75 2.09
C VAL A 108 -28.01 4.74 1.65
N LEU A 109 -27.59 3.53 1.23
CA LEU A 109 -28.54 2.56 0.68
C LEU A 109 -29.33 1.82 1.76
N LYS A 110 -28.73 1.51 2.92
CA LYS A 110 -29.38 0.72 3.98
C LYS A 110 -30.77 1.22 4.36
N PRO A 111 -31.00 2.54 4.58
CA PRO A 111 -32.34 3.03 4.94
C PRO A 111 -33.35 2.97 3.79
N MET A 112 -32.90 2.78 2.54
CA MET A 112 -33.76 2.73 1.37
C MET A 112 -34.05 1.30 0.85
N MET A 113 -33.22 0.32 1.28
CA MET A 113 -33.29 -1.06 0.78
C MET A 113 -34.29 -1.91 1.58
N ASN A 114 -35.07 -2.72 0.88
CA ASN A 114 -35.82 -3.82 1.49
C ASN A 114 -34.92 -5.06 1.68
N ALA A 115 -35.40 -6.07 2.41
CA ALA A 115 -34.62 -7.28 2.72
C ALA A 115 -34.11 -8.03 1.47
N ALA A 116 -34.92 -8.10 0.42
CA ALA A 116 -34.52 -8.78 -0.82
C ALA A 116 -33.38 -8.02 -1.54
N MET A 117 -33.49 -6.70 -1.66
CA MET A 117 -32.45 -5.86 -2.26
C MET A 117 -31.15 -5.91 -1.45
N HIS A 118 -31.24 -5.92 -0.11
CA HIS A 118 -30.07 -6.04 0.75
C HIS A 118 -29.32 -7.35 0.53
N ASN A 119 -30.05 -8.46 0.35
CA ASN A 119 -29.44 -9.76 0.07
C ASN A 119 -28.73 -9.78 -1.30
N ILE A 120 -29.38 -9.25 -2.36
CA ILE A 120 -28.76 -9.14 -3.70
C ILE A 120 -27.50 -8.27 -3.64
N TYR A 121 -27.58 -7.13 -2.97
CA TYR A 121 -26.44 -6.22 -2.78
C TYR A 121 -25.25 -6.93 -2.12
N ASN A 122 -25.49 -7.66 -1.03
CA ASN A 122 -24.45 -8.41 -0.33
C ASN A 122 -23.79 -9.45 -1.24
N TRP A 123 -24.59 -10.20 -2.02
CA TRP A 123 -24.04 -11.17 -2.97
C TRP A 123 -23.17 -10.53 -4.04
N VAL A 124 -23.56 -9.39 -4.60
CA VAL A 124 -22.76 -8.64 -5.56
C VAL A 124 -21.41 -8.26 -4.97
N PHE A 125 -21.39 -7.76 -3.72
CA PHE A 125 -20.14 -7.40 -3.05
C PHE A 125 -19.28 -8.61 -2.68
N ILE A 126 -19.89 -9.72 -2.23
CA ILE A 126 -19.15 -10.96 -1.95
C ILE A 126 -18.44 -11.44 -3.22
N VAL A 127 -19.15 -11.52 -4.34
CA VAL A 127 -18.57 -11.92 -5.64
C VAL A 127 -17.49 -10.92 -6.08
N GLY A 128 -17.73 -9.62 -5.91
CA GLY A 128 -16.75 -8.57 -6.23
C GLY A 128 -15.46 -8.70 -5.42
N ILE A 129 -15.56 -8.90 -4.11
CA ILE A 129 -14.40 -9.09 -3.24
C ILE A 129 -13.63 -10.36 -3.59
N LEU A 130 -14.34 -11.46 -3.86
CA LEU A 130 -13.72 -12.73 -4.29
C LEU A 130 -12.99 -12.58 -5.62
N ALA A 131 -13.57 -11.88 -6.59
CA ALA A 131 -12.93 -11.61 -7.88
C ALA A 131 -11.68 -10.73 -7.72
N CYS A 132 -11.75 -9.68 -6.90
CA CYS A 132 -10.59 -8.84 -6.60
C CYS A 132 -9.50 -9.61 -5.86
N SER A 133 -9.88 -10.49 -4.92
CA SER A 133 -8.92 -11.33 -4.19
C SER A 133 -8.23 -12.32 -5.13
N ALA A 134 -8.97 -12.95 -6.03
CA ALA A 134 -8.41 -13.83 -7.06
C ALA A 134 -7.45 -13.07 -7.98
N TRP A 135 -7.78 -11.83 -8.36
CA TRP A 135 -6.88 -10.99 -9.15
C TRP A 135 -5.57 -10.66 -8.40
N VAL A 136 -5.64 -10.32 -7.10
CA VAL A 136 -4.44 -10.13 -6.26
C VAL A 136 -3.59 -11.40 -6.23
N LEU A 137 -4.21 -12.57 -6.03
CA LEU A 137 -3.50 -13.86 -6.03
C LEU A 137 -2.82 -14.12 -7.38
N MET A 138 -3.52 -13.90 -8.48
CA MET A 138 -2.95 -14.05 -9.83
C MET A 138 -1.78 -13.10 -10.06
N ALA A 139 -1.88 -11.85 -9.60
CA ALA A 139 -0.80 -10.87 -9.69
C ALA A 139 0.44 -11.32 -8.89
N VAL A 140 0.25 -11.88 -7.70
CA VAL A 140 1.34 -12.42 -6.87
C VAL A 140 1.95 -13.67 -7.50
N LEU A 141 1.14 -14.61 -7.96
CA LEU A 141 1.63 -15.85 -8.58
C LEU A 141 2.37 -15.59 -9.88
N GLY A 142 1.89 -14.64 -10.71
CA GLY A 142 2.58 -14.24 -11.94
C GLY A 142 3.96 -13.63 -11.71
N GLN A 143 4.24 -13.17 -10.48
CA GLN A 143 5.52 -12.58 -10.08
C GLN A 143 6.38 -13.53 -9.21
N SER A 144 5.97 -14.80 -9.05
CA SER A 144 6.61 -15.75 -8.14
C SER A 144 8.10 -15.93 -8.41
N ALA A 145 8.54 -15.94 -9.67
CA ALA A 145 9.95 -16.03 -10.04
C ALA A 145 10.77 -14.83 -9.53
N SER A 146 10.22 -13.61 -9.64
CA SER A 146 10.88 -12.39 -9.15
C SER A 146 10.91 -12.33 -7.62
N LEU A 147 9.87 -12.85 -6.96
CA LEU A 147 9.81 -12.97 -5.50
C LEU A 147 10.86 -13.95 -4.99
N THR A 148 10.98 -15.13 -5.60
CA THR A 148 11.97 -16.13 -5.21
C THR A 148 13.38 -15.56 -5.33
N GLN A 149 13.70 -14.85 -6.42
CA GLN A 149 14.99 -14.19 -6.61
C GLN A 149 15.24 -13.09 -5.56
N ALA A 150 14.21 -12.33 -5.19
CA ALA A 150 14.34 -11.31 -4.15
C ALA A 150 14.59 -11.94 -2.76
N PHE A 151 13.88 -13.02 -2.43
CA PHE A 151 14.10 -13.74 -1.17
C PHE A 151 15.46 -14.42 -1.11
N THR A 152 15.92 -15.07 -2.20
CA THR A 152 17.26 -15.69 -2.24
C THR A 152 18.35 -14.65 -2.10
N SER A 153 18.22 -13.49 -2.75
CA SER A 153 19.21 -12.41 -2.63
C SER A 153 19.26 -11.79 -1.22
N ILE A 154 18.15 -11.79 -0.50
CA ILE A 154 18.10 -11.35 0.91
C ILE A 154 18.72 -12.43 1.81
N ALA A 155 18.38 -13.70 1.61
CA ALA A 155 18.94 -14.83 2.36
C ALA A 155 20.47 -14.89 2.18
N GLU A 156 20.98 -14.77 0.96
CA GLU A 156 22.42 -14.71 0.69
C GLU A 156 23.11 -13.53 1.40
N ARG A 157 22.46 -12.38 1.49
CA ARG A 157 22.99 -11.23 2.22
C ARG A 157 23.01 -11.46 3.73
N ILE A 158 21.99 -12.09 4.28
CA ILE A 158 21.94 -12.43 5.72
C ILE A 158 23.03 -13.46 6.04
N ASP A 159 23.20 -14.47 5.19
CA ASP A 159 24.27 -15.46 5.33
C ASP A 159 25.67 -14.84 5.20
N ALA A 160 25.83 -13.86 4.31
CA ALA A 160 27.08 -13.13 4.15
C ALA A 160 27.43 -12.24 5.36
N VAL A 161 26.43 -11.65 6.01
CA VAL A 161 26.62 -10.85 7.24
C VAL A 161 27.00 -11.72 8.43
N GLY A 162 26.52 -12.98 8.48
CA GLY A 162 26.84 -13.92 9.55
C GLY A 162 28.22 -14.59 9.42
N LYS A 163 28.83 -14.57 8.24
CA LYS A 163 30.14 -15.17 8.00
C LYS A 163 31.24 -14.18 8.30
N THR A 164 32.14 -14.55 9.20
CA THR A 164 33.34 -13.80 9.52
C THR A 164 34.56 -14.62 9.16
N LYS A 165 35.65 -13.96 8.72
CA LYS A 165 36.94 -14.60 8.54
C LYS A 165 37.94 -14.08 9.56
N GLU A 166 38.72 -15.00 10.14
CA GLU A 166 39.76 -14.66 11.11
C GLU A 166 41.07 -14.29 10.42
N CYS A 167 41.73 -13.29 10.94
CA CYS A 167 43.05 -12.89 10.46
C CYS A 167 44.11 -13.84 10.97
N GLY A 168 44.83 -14.55 10.09
CA GLY A 168 45.90 -15.46 10.45
C GLY A 168 47.13 -14.81 11.16
N ALA A 169 47.17 -13.50 11.31
CA ALA A 169 48.24 -12.79 11.99
C ALA A 169 47.88 -12.27 13.39
N CYS A 170 46.59 -11.93 13.64
CA CYS A 170 46.15 -11.34 14.92
C CYS A 170 44.85 -11.92 15.44
N ASN A 171 44.30 -12.96 14.83
CA ASN A 171 43.06 -13.64 15.14
C ASN A 171 41.83 -12.74 15.30
N THR A 172 41.88 -11.54 14.70
CA THR A 172 40.73 -10.65 14.70
C THR A 172 39.71 -11.08 13.65
N SER A 173 38.48 -11.22 14.08
CA SER A 173 37.34 -11.50 13.18
C SER A 173 37.04 -10.30 12.28
N ASN A 174 36.98 -10.52 10.97
CA ASN A 174 36.72 -9.53 9.93
C ASN A 174 35.55 -9.99 9.07
N GLU A 175 34.91 -9.09 8.35
CA GLU A 175 33.89 -9.45 7.38
C GLU A 175 34.51 -10.29 6.26
N VAL A 176 33.75 -11.26 5.72
CA VAL A 176 34.23 -12.14 4.63
C VAL A 176 34.69 -11.34 3.41
N THR A 177 34.07 -10.20 3.14
CA THR A 177 34.36 -9.30 2.04
C THR A 177 35.58 -8.40 2.28
N ALA A 178 36.09 -8.34 3.52
CA ALA A 178 37.21 -7.46 3.84
C ALA A 178 38.52 -7.94 3.18
N LYS A 179 39.17 -7.07 2.40
CA LYS A 179 40.48 -7.35 1.76
C LYS A 179 41.65 -7.20 2.74
N PHE A 180 41.48 -6.40 3.78
CA PHE A 180 42.50 -6.15 4.78
C PHE A 180 41.93 -6.31 6.19
N CYS A 181 42.77 -6.74 7.12
CA CYS A 181 42.39 -6.85 8.52
C CYS A 181 42.17 -5.47 9.16
N LYS A 182 41.02 -5.25 9.80
CA LYS A 182 40.66 -3.99 10.45
C LYS A 182 41.57 -3.62 11.63
N ARG A 183 42.33 -4.58 12.20
CA ARG A 183 43.21 -4.35 13.35
C ARG A 183 44.68 -4.22 12.97
N CYS A 184 45.23 -5.10 12.13
CA CYS A 184 46.65 -5.13 11.81
C CYS A 184 47.00 -4.72 10.38
N GLY A 185 46.03 -4.43 9.53
CA GLY A 185 46.19 -4.02 8.13
C GLY A 185 46.72 -5.09 7.20
N LYS A 186 46.95 -6.33 7.65
CA LYS A 186 47.47 -7.41 6.81
C LYS A 186 46.38 -7.86 5.79
N ALA A 187 46.79 -8.15 4.57
CA ALA A 187 45.90 -8.69 3.54
C ALA A 187 45.30 -10.01 4.00
N LEU A 188 44.01 -10.16 3.81
CA LEU A 188 43.26 -11.39 4.13
C LEU A 188 43.13 -12.23 2.86
N PRO A 189 43.19 -13.57 2.97
CA PRO A 189 43.04 -14.44 1.81
C PRO A 189 41.68 -14.20 1.13
N GLU A 190 41.68 -14.13 -0.21
CA GLU A 190 40.45 -14.14 -0.98
C GLU A 190 39.83 -15.53 -0.84
N THR A 191 38.66 -15.60 -0.22
CA THR A 191 37.87 -16.84 -0.22
C THR A 191 37.42 -17.06 -1.66
N ALA A 192 37.97 -18.08 -2.32
CA ALA A 192 37.45 -18.58 -3.57
C ALA A 192 35.97 -18.93 -3.38
N ALA A 193 35.09 -18.32 -4.23
CA ALA A 193 33.67 -18.59 -4.26
C ALA A 193 33.37 -19.98 -4.80
#